data_a599dbe99926e06912d26a2254bf2193
#
_entry.id   a599dbe99926e06912d26a2254bf2193
#
_cell.length_a   1.000
_cell.length_b   1.000
_cell.length_c   1.000
_cell.angle_alpha   90.00
_cell.angle_beta   90.00
_cell.angle_gamma   90.00
#
_symmetry.space_group_name_H-M   'P 1'
#
loop_
_entity.id
_entity.type
_entity.pdbx_description
1 polymer ?
#
loop_
_entity_poly.entity_id
_entity_poly.type
_entity_poly.pdbx_seq_one_letter_code
_entity_poly.pdbx_strand_id
1 'polypeptide(L)'
;MAETVVLSKILHIRETEKKHAQKAYQQSIDLFEKTATQLYELLKKKEMAEEVYETALTESTTLDKLKEQFTYIEHLNNHIMHLQEEVQKARFDMEAKQSKLTDAHVEMKKYEKIIETRKKDEAAANRKKEKATMDEVSIYQFLNHKNR
;
A
#
# COMPACT_ATOMS: atom_id res chain seq x y z
N MET A 1 -17.69 22.17 17.94
CA MET A 1 -18.03 20.80 18.41
C MET A 1 -18.72 19.94 17.36
N ALA A 2 -19.82 20.40 16.74
CA ALA A 2 -20.49 19.63 15.68
C ALA A 2 -19.59 19.35 14.48
N GLU A 3 -18.76 20.33 14.06
CA GLU A 3 -17.81 20.18 12.97
C GLU A 3 -16.74 19.14 13.29
N THR A 4 -16.24 19.08 14.52
CA THR A 4 -15.23 18.09 14.94
C THR A 4 -15.81 16.68 14.90
N VAL A 5 -17.09 16.51 15.25
CA VAL A 5 -17.76 15.21 15.17
C VAL A 5 -17.91 14.74 13.74
N VAL A 6 -18.29 15.64 12.82
CA VAL A 6 -18.38 15.36 11.38
C VAL A 6 -17.00 15.00 10.82
N LEU A 7 -15.97 15.77 11.15
CA LEU A 7 -14.58 15.51 10.73
C LEU A 7 -14.08 14.18 11.25
N SER A 8 -14.41 13.81 12.49
CA SER A 8 -14.05 12.50 13.07
C SER A 8 -14.70 11.34 12.32
N LYS A 9 -15.94 11.51 11.86
CA LYS A 9 -16.62 10.50 11.03
C LYS A 9 -15.95 10.37 9.67
N ILE A 10 -15.58 11.49 9.05
CA ILE A 10 -14.85 11.49 7.77
C ILE A 10 -13.48 10.81 7.94
N LEU A 11 -12.77 11.14 9.02
CA LEU A 11 -11.49 10.50 9.34
C LEU A 11 -11.64 8.99 9.46
N HIS A 12 -12.68 8.52 10.13
CA HIS A 12 -12.95 7.08 10.25
C HIS A 12 -13.15 6.42 8.88
N ILE A 13 -13.87 7.09 7.97
CA ILE A 13 -14.06 6.62 6.61
C ILE A 13 -12.70 6.54 5.88
N ARG A 14 -11.86 7.56 6.01
CA ARG A 14 -10.53 7.59 5.39
C ARG A 14 -9.60 6.51 5.95
N GLU A 15 -9.66 6.25 7.25
CA GLU A 15 -8.92 5.15 7.87
C GLU A 15 -9.36 3.79 7.33
N THR A 16 -10.66 3.60 7.13
CA THR A 16 -11.23 2.38 6.56
C THR A 16 -10.78 2.20 5.11
N GLU A 17 -10.83 3.27 4.30
CA GLU A 17 -10.34 3.27 2.92
C GLU A 17 -8.86 2.90 2.86
N LYS A 18 -8.04 3.44 3.76
CA LYS A 18 -6.63 3.10 3.86
C LYS A 18 -6.42 1.61 4.17
N LYS A 19 -7.18 1.06 5.11
CA LYS A 19 -7.10 -0.37 5.45
C LYS A 19 -7.44 -1.25 4.26
N HIS A 20 -8.49 -0.90 3.50
CA HIS A 20 -8.86 -1.62 2.28
C HIS A 20 -7.78 -1.53 1.22
N ALA A 21 -7.22 -0.35 1.01
CA ALA A 21 -6.13 -0.13 0.04
C ALA A 21 -4.87 -0.91 0.45
N GLN A 22 -4.56 -0.97 1.74
CA GLN A 22 -3.41 -1.71 2.27
C GLN A 22 -3.58 -3.22 2.04
N LYS A 23 -4.78 -3.74 2.28
CA LYS A 23 -5.10 -5.15 2.03
C LYS A 23 -5.00 -5.49 0.53
N ALA A 24 -5.56 -4.63 -0.33
CA ALA A 24 -5.50 -4.80 -1.77
C ALA A 24 -4.05 -4.77 -2.29
N TYR A 25 -3.23 -3.87 -1.75
CA TYR A 25 -1.81 -3.79 -2.08
C TYR A 25 -1.08 -5.06 -1.66
N GLN A 26 -1.30 -5.54 -0.44
CA GLN A 26 -0.67 -6.78 0.04
C GLN A 26 -1.04 -7.99 -0.82
N GLN A 27 -2.31 -8.10 -1.22
CA GLN A 27 -2.76 -9.16 -2.13
C GLN A 27 -2.06 -9.07 -3.49
N SER A 28 -1.84 -7.85 -4.00
CA SER A 28 -1.14 -7.65 -5.27
C SER A 28 0.34 -8.02 -5.19
N ILE A 29 1.00 -7.76 -4.06
CA ILE A 29 2.38 -8.19 -3.79
C ILE A 29 2.45 -9.71 -3.79
N ASP A 30 1.54 -10.37 -3.08
CA ASP A 30 1.51 -11.83 -2.98
C ASP A 30 1.34 -12.50 -4.36
N LEU A 31 0.46 -11.94 -5.18
CA LEU A 31 0.26 -12.42 -6.55
C LEU A 31 1.50 -12.21 -7.41
N PHE A 32 2.12 -11.03 -7.31
CA PHE A 32 3.36 -10.73 -8.03
C PHE A 32 4.48 -11.70 -7.64
N GLU A 33 4.69 -11.93 -6.35
CA GLU A 33 5.71 -12.85 -5.85
C GLU A 33 5.47 -14.28 -6.33
N LYS A 34 4.22 -14.74 -6.28
CA LYS A 34 3.82 -16.08 -6.76
C LYS A 34 4.12 -16.25 -8.24
N THR A 35 3.72 -15.28 -9.05
CA THR A 35 3.90 -15.32 -10.50
C THR A 35 5.38 -15.24 -10.87
N ALA A 36 6.14 -14.38 -10.20
CA ALA A 36 7.57 -14.25 -10.39
C ALA A 36 8.32 -15.54 -10.02
N THR A 37 7.91 -16.21 -8.94
CA THR A 37 8.48 -17.49 -8.52
C THR A 37 8.21 -18.58 -9.56
N GLN A 38 7.01 -18.62 -10.11
CA GLN A 38 6.66 -19.56 -11.19
C GLN A 38 7.52 -19.33 -12.43
N LEU A 39 7.75 -18.07 -12.79
CA LEU A 39 8.62 -17.72 -13.92
C LEU A 39 10.06 -18.18 -13.66
N TYR A 40 10.57 -17.93 -12.46
CA TYR A 40 11.91 -18.34 -12.07
C TYR A 40 12.09 -19.86 -12.17
N GLU A 41 11.11 -20.64 -11.70
CA GLU A 41 11.12 -22.09 -11.78
C GLU A 41 11.13 -22.59 -13.23
N LEU A 42 10.36 -21.95 -14.12
CA LEU A 42 10.35 -22.30 -15.53
C LEU A 42 11.66 -21.95 -16.22
N LEU A 43 12.26 -20.83 -15.88
CA LEU A 43 13.59 -20.45 -16.41
C LEU A 43 14.65 -21.45 -16.00
N LYS A 44 14.60 -21.96 -14.78
CA LYS A 44 15.47 -23.04 -14.32
C LYS A 44 15.26 -24.34 -15.11
N LYS A 45 13.99 -24.72 -15.32
CA LYS A 45 13.67 -25.90 -16.13
C LYS A 45 14.20 -25.78 -17.55
N LYS A 46 14.06 -24.60 -18.15
CA LYS A 46 14.59 -24.30 -19.46
C LYS A 46 16.11 -24.46 -19.52
N GLU A 47 16.80 -23.88 -18.54
CA GLU A 47 18.27 -23.96 -18.43
C GLU A 47 18.73 -25.43 -18.35
N MET A 48 18.08 -26.23 -17.50
CA MET A 48 18.38 -27.66 -17.37
C MET A 48 18.07 -28.43 -18.66
N ALA A 49 16.95 -28.11 -19.32
CA ALA A 49 16.58 -28.75 -20.59
C ALA A 49 17.59 -28.42 -21.71
N GLU A 50 18.08 -27.19 -21.75
CA GLU A 50 19.10 -26.76 -22.71
C GLU A 50 20.43 -27.47 -22.48
N GLU A 51 20.84 -27.67 -21.22
CA GLU A 51 22.04 -28.45 -20.87
C GLU A 51 21.92 -29.91 -21.32
N VAL A 52 20.77 -30.53 -21.09
CA VAL A 52 20.50 -31.91 -21.54
C VAL A 52 20.54 -31.99 -23.05
N TYR A 53 19.98 -31.01 -23.75
CA TYR A 53 19.98 -30.95 -25.20
C TYR A 53 21.39 -30.80 -25.78
N GLU A 54 22.21 -29.91 -25.21
CA GLU A 54 23.60 -29.71 -25.61
C GLU A 54 24.45 -30.97 -25.40
N THR A 55 24.27 -31.63 -24.27
CA THR A 55 24.95 -32.92 -23.96
C THR A 55 24.51 -33.97 -24.96
N ALA A 56 23.23 -34.04 -25.31
CA ALA A 56 22.74 -35.02 -26.29
C ALA A 56 23.28 -34.78 -27.71
N LEU A 57 23.57 -33.54 -28.07
CA LEU A 57 24.20 -33.20 -29.35
C LEU A 57 25.62 -33.68 -29.44
N THR A 58 26.35 -33.79 -28.33
CA THR A 58 27.74 -34.28 -28.31
C THR A 58 27.84 -35.79 -28.15
N GLU A 59 26.74 -36.43 -27.72
CA GLU A 59 26.65 -37.88 -27.56
C GLU A 59 25.91 -38.51 -28.73
N SER A 60 26.11 -39.84 -28.94
CA SER A 60 25.37 -40.60 -29.94
C SER A 60 23.94 -40.83 -29.47
N THR A 61 23.02 -39.98 -29.89
CA THR A 61 21.59 -40.07 -29.58
C THR A 61 20.78 -40.15 -30.86
N THR A 62 19.54 -40.60 -30.76
CA THR A 62 18.63 -40.67 -31.91
C THR A 62 18.07 -39.31 -32.27
N LEU A 63 17.77 -39.09 -33.55
CA LEU A 63 17.16 -37.86 -34.03
C LEU A 63 15.79 -37.64 -33.37
N ASP A 64 15.04 -38.72 -33.13
CA ASP A 64 13.73 -38.65 -32.48
C ASP A 64 13.82 -38.08 -31.06
N LYS A 65 14.82 -38.49 -30.29
CA LYS A 65 15.07 -37.97 -28.94
C LYS A 65 15.43 -36.48 -28.96
N LEU A 66 16.26 -36.08 -29.92
CA LEU A 66 16.62 -34.65 -30.11
C LEU A 66 15.39 -33.83 -30.44
N LYS A 67 14.50 -34.33 -31.29
CA LYS A 67 13.24 -33.64 -31.64
C LYS A 67 12.33 -33.50 -30.43
N GLU A 68 12.21 -34.56 -29.63
CA GLU A 68 11.41 -34.51 -28.39
C GLU A 68 11.94 -33.44 -27.43
N GLN A 69 13.25 -33.40 -27.22
CA GLN A 69 13.89 -32.40 -26.36
C GLN A 69 13.69 -30.98 -26.90
N PHE A 70 13.86 -30.79 -28.19
CA PHE A 70 13.63 -29.50 -28.84
C PHE A 70 12.17 -29.03 -28.68
N THR A 71 11.23 -29.92 -28.89
CA THR A 71 9.80 -29.64 -28.70
C THR A 71 9.48 -29.25 -27.25
N TYR A 72 10.07 -29.98 -26.30
CA TYR A 72 9.93 -29.65 -24.88
C TYR A 72 10.44 -28.23 -24.56
N ILE A 73 11.61 -27.86 -25.09
CA ILE A 73 12.19 -26.52 -24.92
C ILE A 73 11.28 -25.46 -25.55
N GLU A 74 10.69 -25.72 -26.73
CA GLU A 74 9.71 -24.81 -27.34
C GLU A 74 8.49 -24.61 -26.46
N HIS A 75 7.96 -25.67 -25.87
CA HIS A 75 6.84 -25.57 -24.92
C HIS A 75 7.21 -24.74 -23.71
N LEU A 76 8.41 -24.94 -23.16
CA LEU A 76 8.89 -24.12 -22.06
C LEU A 76 9.01 -22.64 -22.43
N ASN A 77 9.54 -22.36 -23.62
CA ASN A 77 9.67 -20.99 -24.10
C ASN A 77 8.32 -20.30 -24.26
N ASN A 78 7.33 -20.99 -24.81
CA ASN A 78 5.98 -20.46 -24.95
C ASN A 78 5.34 -20.17 -23.58
N HIS A 79 5.51 -21.09 -22.66
CA HIS A 79 5.00 -20.93 -21.28
C HIS A 79 5.72 -19.78 -20.55
N ILE A 80 7.02 -19.64 -20.74
CA ILE A 80 7.82 -18.55 -20.19
C ILE A 80 7.34 -17.20 -20.73
N MET A 81 7.11 -17.08 -22.05
CA MET A 81 6.58 -15.85 -22.64
C MET A 81 5.24 -15.47 -22.05
N HIS A 82 4.34 -16.44 -21.87
CA HIS A 82 3.03 -16.21 -21.26
C HIS A 82 3.16 -15.75 -19.81
N LEU A 83 4.01 -16.40 -19.02
CA LEU A 83 4.28 -16.00 -17.64
C LEU A 83 4.96 -14.63 -17.52
N GLN A 84 5.82 -14.27 -18.45
CA GLN A 84 6.43 -12.93 -18.49
C GLN A 84 5.36 -11.85 -18.64
N GLU A 85 4.34 -12.08 -19.47
CA GLU A 85 3.20 -11.18 -19.61
C GLU A 85 2.41 -11.09 -18.31
N GLU A 86 2.16 -12.23 -17.66
CA GLU A 86 1.45 -12.26 -16.38
C GLU A 86 2.22 -11.53 -15.27
N VAL A 87 3.54 -11.71 -15.22
CA VAL A 87 4.40 -10.99 -14.26
C VAL A 87 4.31 -9.48 -14.48
N GLN A 88 4.34 -9.03 -15.74
CA GLN A 88 4.21 -7.60 -16.04
C GLN A 88 2.85 -7.05 -15.62
N LYS A 89 1.77 -7.77 -15.89
CA LYS A 89 0.43 -7.38 -15.45
C LYS A 89 0.34 -7.29 -13.92
N ALA A 90 0.88 -8.29 -13.22
CA ALA A 90 0.91 -8.31 -11.77
C ALA A 90 1.73 -7.14 -11.20
N ARG A 91 2.84 -6.79 -11.86
CA ARG A 91 3.68 -5.65 -11.48
C ARG A 91 2.93 -4.33 -11.63
N PHE A 92 2.27 -4.11 -12.77
CA PHE A 92 1.47 -2.91 -12.99
C PHE A 92 0.32 -2.80 -12.00
N ASP A 93 -0.35 -3.91 -11.71
CA ASP A 93 -1.43 -3.94 -10.71
C ASP A 93 -0.89 -3.59 -9.32
N MET A 94 0.25 -4.14 -8.95
CA MET A 94 0.92 -3.82 -7.68
C MET A 94 1.28 -2.34 -7.58
N GLU A 95 1.82 -1.75 -8.63
CA GLU A 95 2.16 -0.33 -8.68
C GLU A 95 0.91 0.56 -8.57
N ALA A 96 -0.18 0.17 -9.24
CA ALA A 96 -1.46 0.87 -9.16
C ALA A 96 -2.05 0.81 -7.74
N LYS A 97 -1.99 -0.36 -7.09
CA LYS A 97 -2.45 -0.54 -5.71
C LYS A 97 -1.59 0.24 -4.71
N GLN A 98 -0.29 0.32 -4.95
CA GLN A 98 0.62 1.14 -4.14
C GLN A 98 0.26 2.63 -4.22
N SER A 99 -0.02 3.11 -5.43
CA SER A 99 -0.46 4.50 -5.64
C SER A 99 -1.76 4.80 -4.90
N LYS A 100 -2.74 3.91 -4.98
CA LYS A 100 -4.01 4.06 -4.25
C LYS A 100 -3.82 4.08 -2.73
N LEU A 101 -2.94 3.23 -2.23
CA LEU A 101 -2.60 3.21 -0.80
C LEU A 101 -1.96 4.52 -0.36
N THR A 102 -1.03 5.04 -1.16
CA THR A 102 -0.38 6.33 -0.89
C THR A 102 -1.41 7.46 -0.86
N ASP A 103 -2.32 7.51 -1.83
CA ASP A 103 -3.38 8.52 -1.88
C ASP A 103 -4.32 8.42 -0.66
N ALA A 104 -4.72 7.21 -0.29
CA ALA A 104 -5.55 6.97 0.89
C ALA A 104 -4.86 7.41 2.18
N HIS A 105 -3.56 7.14 2.29
CA HIS A 105 -2.75 7.55 3.44
C HIS A 105 -2.66 9.08 3.53
N VAL A 106 -2.41 9.76 2.43
CA VAL A 106 -2.35 11.23 2.36
C VAL A 106 -3.68 11.85 2.77
N GLU A 107 -4.80 11.33 2.27
CA GLU A 107 -6.14 11.81 2.63
C GLU A 107 -6.42 11.62 4.13
N MET A 108 -6.07 10.47 4.67
CA MET A 108 -6.22 10.20 6.11
C MET A 108 -5.41 11.20 6.96
N LYS A 109 -4.15 11.41 6.61
CA LYS A 109 -3.27 12.34 7.33
C LYS A 109 -3.74 13.78 7.25
N LYS A 110 -4.32 14.16 6.12
CA LYS A 110 -4.92 15.49 5.93
C LYS A 110 -6.03 15.74 6.96
N TYR A 111 -6.94 14.80 7.14
CA TYR A 111 -8.03 14.92 8.10
C TYR A 111 -7.57 14.83 9.55
N GLU A 112 -6.58 14.00 9.85
CA GLU A 112 -5.94 13.97 11.17
C GLU A 112 -5.39 15.34 11.55
N LYS A 113 -4.70 15.98 10.61
CA LYS A 113 -4.09 17.29 10.82
C LYS A 113 -5.14 18.40 10.99
N ILE A 114 -6.21 18.36 10.20
CA ILE A 114 -7.32 19.32 10.33
C ILE A 114 -7.94 19.21 11.72
N ILE A 115 -8.21 18.01 12.19
CA ILE A 115 -8.80 17.77 13.51
C ILE A 115 -7.85 18.23 14.61
N GLU A 116 -6.57 17.91 14.51
CA GLU A 116 -5.56 18.35 15.47
C GLU A 116 -5.49 19.86 15.57
N THR A 117 -5.45 20.54 14.43
CA THR A 117 -5.42 22.01 14.38
C THR A 117 -6.68 22.62 15.01
N ARG A 118 -7.86 22.09 14.72
CA ARG A 118 -9.12 22.57 15.31
C ARG A 118 -9.18 22.37 16.81
N LYS A 119 -8.70 21.24 17.30
CA LYS A 119 -8.61 20.98 18.74
C LYS A 119 -7.68 21.94 19.45
N LYS A 120 -6.55 22.28 18.84
CA LYS A 120 -5.62 23.28 19.36
C LYS A 120 -6.26 24.67 19.40
N ASP A 121 -6.98 25.05 18.35
CA ASP A 121 -7.68 26.33 18.27
C ASP A 121 -8.79 26.42 19.31
N GLU A 122 -9.58 25.37 19.49
CA GLU A 122 -10.61 25.31 20.52
C GLU A 122 -9.99 25.42 21.94
N ALA A 123 -8.91 24.72 22.19
CA ALA A 123 -8.20 24.78 23.47
C ALA A 123 -7.65 26.18 23.73
N ALA A 124 -7.10 26.84 22.71
CA ALA A 124 -6.62 28.22 22.81
C ALA A 124 -7.76 29.22 23.07
N ALA A 125 -8.89 29.04 22.37
CA ALA A 125 -10.10 29.86 22.58
C ALA A 125 -10.65 29.69 23.99
N ASN A 126 -10.72 28.45 24.48
CA ASN A 126 -11.19 28.14 25.83
C ASN A 126 -10.26 28.75 26.90
N ARG A 127 -8.94 28.70 26.70
CA ARG A 127 -7.99 29.32 27.61
C ARG A 127 -8.14 30.83 27.66
N LYS A 128 -8.40 31.47 26.51
CA LYS A 128 -8.70 32.91 26.46
C LYS A 128 -9.99 33.25 27.24
N LYS A 129 -11.03 32.46 27.06
CA LYS A 129 -12.30 32.63 27.79
C LYS A 129 -12.11 32.46 29.28
N GLU A 130 -11.41 31.44 29.73
CA GLU A 130 -11.12 31.19 31.12
C GLU A 130 -10.33 32.34 31.74
N LYS A 131 -9.31 32.83 31.02
CA LYS A 131 -8.51 33.98 31.47
C LYS A 131 -9.37 35.24 31.59
N ALA A 132 -10.20 35.52 30.60
CA ALA A 132 -11.10 36.67 30.65
C ALA A 132 -12.08 36.57 31.82
N THR A 133 -12.64 35.39 32.06
CA THR A 133 -13.55 35.15 33.20
C THR A 133 -12.81 35.30 34.53
N MET A 134 -11.60 34.81 34.63
CA MET A 134 -10.76 34.98 35.83
C MET A 134 -10.43 36.44 36.07
N ASP A 135 -10.10 37.18 35.04
CA ASP A 135 -9.84 38.61 35.11
C ASP A 135 -11.07 39.39 35.59
N GLU A 136 -12.27 39.06 35.06
CA GLU A 136 -13.52 39.67 35.50
C GLU A 136 -13.84 39.36 36.97
N VAL A 137 -13.67 38.12 37.37
CA VAL A 137 -13.87 37.71 38.77
C VAL A 137 -12.86 38.41 39.70
N SER A 138 -11.63 38.54 39.28
CA SER A 138 -10.60 39.25 40.05
C SER A 138 -10.93 40.72 40.21
N ILE A 139 -11.42 41.39 39.16
CA ILE A 139 -11.86 42.77 39.20
C ILE A 139 -13.04 42.93 40.15
N TYR A 140 -14.02 42.06 40.05
CA TYR A 140 -15.19 42.05 40.89
C TYR A 140 -14.83 41.90 42.36
N GLN A 141 -13.97 40.93 42.68
CA GLN A 141 -13.49 40.74 44.04
C GLN A 141 -12.72 41.92 44.59
N PHE A 142 -11.91 42.55 43.75
CA PHE A 142 -11.16 43.78 44.11
C PHE A 142 -12.11 44.91 44.43
N LEU A 143 -13.12 45.13 43.62
CA LEU A 143 -14.12 46.19 43.84
C LEU A 143 -14.94 45.94 45.12
N ASN A 144 -15.32 44.72 45.35
CA ASN A 144 -16.05 44.35 46.58
C ASN A 144 -15.18 44.56 47.85
N HIS A 145 -13.91 44.22 47.76
CA HIS A 145 -12.96 44.42 48.89
C HIS A 145 -12.72 45.90 49.16
N LYS A 146 -12.63 46.74 48.10
CA LYS A 146 -12.45 48.16 48.20
C LYS A 146 -13.64 48.91 48.78
N ASN A 147 -14.85 48.37 48.58
CA ASN A 147 -16.10 48.96 49.08
C ASN A 147 -16.45 48.56 50.51
N ARG A 148 -15.64 47.73 51.10
CA ARG A 148 -15.75 47.37 52.53
C ARG A 148 -14.84 48.31 53.35
#